data_7c00b6cf531529c5560dc7ac4ba31ed0
#
_entry.id   7c00b6cf531529c5560dc7ac4ba31ed0
#
_cell.length_a   1.000
_cell.length_b   1.000
_cell.length_c   1.000
_cell.angle_alpha   90.00
_cell.angle_beta   90.00
_cell.angle_gamma   90.00
#
_symmetry.space_group_name_H-M   'P 1'
#
loop_
_entity.id
_entity.type
_entity.pdbx_description
1 polymer ?
#
loop_
_entity_poly.entity_id
_entity_poly.type
_entity_poly.pdbx_seq_one_letter_code
_entity_poly.pdbx_strand_id
1 'polypeptide(L)'
;MDTLRLDLVTTTVLDRISDSEIDKEYRKRFFLTAGDKLHGAEEAAKHFNMLFAKDPSREHFGIIYLNVKNDIISSEILFSGTLTTAAVYPREIIRKAIEESAGAILVGHNHPSGNRQPSQDDLSITKKIKTACETVD
;
A
#
# COMPACT_ATOMS: atom_id res chain seq x y z
N MET A 1 -30.74 -20.74 2.62
CA MET A 1 -31.01 -19.73 1.60
C MET A 1 -30.38 -20.17 0.30
N ASP A 2 -31.14 -20.11 -0.77
CA ASP A 2 -30.66 -20.46 -2.11
C ASP A 2 -29.60 -19.47 -2.58
N THR A 3 -28.46 -19.96 -3.06
CA THR A 3 -27.35 -19.16 -3.58
C THR A 3 -27.80 -18.23 -4.71
N LEU A 4 -28.66 -18.71 -5.61
CA LEU A 4 -29.20 -17.92 -6.72
C LEU A 4 -30.01 -16.71 -6.24
N ARG A 5 -30.81 -16.90 -5.21
CA ARG A 5 -31.60 -15.83 -4.59
C ARG A 5 -30.72 -14.79 -3.89
N LEU A 6 -29.63 -15.23 -3.28
CA LEU A 6 -28.65 -14.36 -2.66
C LEU A 6 -27.96 -13.45 -3.70
N ASP A 7 -27.58 -14.03 -4.85
CA ASP A 7 -26.96 -13.27 -5.94
C ASP A 7 -27.91 -12.21 -6.52
N LEU A 8 -29.16 -12.52 -6.71
CA LEU A 8 -30.17 -11.57 -7.17
C LEU A 8 -30.37 -10.41 -6.19
N VAL A 9 -30.43 -10.70 -4.90
CA VAL A 9 -30.54 -9.66 -3.86
C VAL A 9 -29.30 -8.78 -3.84
N THR A 10 -28.12 -9.38 -3.93
CA THR A 10 -26.84 -8.65 -3.95
C THR A 10 -26.76 -7.71 -5.14
N THR A 11 -27.10 -8.18 -6.34
CA THR A 11 -27.11 -7.36 -7.56
C THR A 11 -28.07 -6.16 -7.41
N THR A 12 -29.28 -6.41 -6.91
CA THR A 12 -30.27 -5.36 -6.71
C THR A 12 -29.80 -4.31 -5.70
N VAL A 13 -29.10 -4.73 -4.64
CA VAL A 13 -28.55 -3.83 -3.62
C VAL A 13 -27.41 -2.99 -4.19
N LEU A 14 -26.50 -3.60 -4.95
CA LEU A 14 -25.37 -2.88 -5.57
C LEU A 14 -25.83 -1.78 -6.51
N ASP A 15 -26.88 -2.00 -7.28
CA ASP A 15 -27.47 -0.99 -8.19
C ASP A 15 -28.03 0.24 -7.45
N ARG A 16 -28.27 0.13 -6.15
CA ARG A 16 -28.84 1.18 -5.28
C ARG A 16 -27.81 1.82 -4.34
N ILE A 17 -26.62 1.24 -4.24
CA ILE A 17 -25.57 1.73 -3.34
C ILE A 17 -24.78 2.81 -4.06
N SER A 18 -24.51 3.92 -3.39
CA SER A 18 -23.65 4.97 -3.92
C SER A 18 -22.18 4.53 -3.98
N ASP A 19 -21.41 5.15 -4.85
CA ASP A 19 -19.97 4.90 -4.96
C ASP A 19 -19.26 5.10 -3.62
N SER A 20 -19.71 6.07 -2.82
CA SER A 20 -19.17 6.33 -1.47
C SER A 20 -19.40 5.17 -0.51
N GLU A 21 -20.56 4.54 -0.56
CA GLU A 21 -20.88 3.37 0.28
C GLU A 21 -20.09 2.15 -0.16
N ILE A 22 -19.89 1.97 -1.46
CA ILE A 22 -19.04 0.91 -2.02
C ILE A 22 -17.59 1.10 -1.56
N ASP A 23 -17.06 2.31 -1.68
CA ASP A 23 -15.69 2.63 -1.22
C ASP A 23 -15.52 2.35 0.27
N LYS A 24 -16.49 2.76 1.09
CA LYS A 24 -16.47 2.52 2.53
C LYS A 24 -16.44 1.04 2.88
N GLU A 25 -17.28 0.22 2.23
CA GLU A 25 -17.31 -1.22 2.45
C GLU A 25 -16.04 -1.90 1.95
N TYR A 26 -15.50 -1.46 0.82
CA TYR A 26 -14.25 -1.96 0.27
C TYR A 26 -13.10 -1.69 1.24
N ARG A 27 -12.98 -0.47 1.76
CA ARG A 27 -11.97 -0.10 2.76
C ARG A 27 -12.09 -0.93 4.02
N LYS A 28 -13.30 -1.13 4.51
CA LYS A 28 -13.56 -1.96 5.69
C LYS A 28 -13.05 -3.39 5.53
N ARG A 29 -13.18 -3.95 4.33
CA ARG A 29 -12.78 -5.35 4.06
C ARG A 29 -11.30 -5.52 3.75
N PHE A 30 -10.69 -4.56 3.09
CA PHE A 30 -9.37 -4.71 2.48
C PHE A 30 -8.31 -3.76 3.02
N PHE A 31 -8.72 -2.71 3.73
CA PHE A 31 -7.76 -1.79 4.32
C PHE A 31 -7.22 -2.37 5.63
N LEU A 32 -5.91 -2.54 5.67
CA LEU A 32 -5.23 -3.03 6.86
C LEU A 32 -4.95 -1.87 7.80
N THR A 33 -5.17 -2.09 9.08
CA THR A 33 -4.95 -1.11 10.15
C THR A 33 -3.87 -1.57 11.10
N ALA A 34 -3.42 -0.68 11.97
CA ALA A 34 -2.43 -1.01 13.00
C ALA A 34 -2.88 -2.23 13.82
N GLY A 35 -1.97 -3.17 14.00
CA GLY A 35 -2.21 -4.44 14.68
C GLY A 35 -2.59 -5.61 13.78
N ASP A 36 -3.02 -5.35 12.55
CA ASP A 36 -3.31 -6.42 11.59
C ASP A 36 -2.03 -7.11 11.14
N LYS A 37 -2.10 -8.43 10.99
CA LYS A 37 -0.99 -9.21 10.46
C LYS A 37 -0.97 -9.12 8.93
N LEU A 38 0.21 -8.87 8.37
CA LEU A 38 0.41 -8.92 6.92
C LEU A 38 0.86 -10.33 6.51
N HIS A 39 0.10 -10.97 5.62
CA HIS A 39 0.32 -12.35 5.22
C HIS A 39 1.11 -12.51 3.90
N GLY A 40 1.39 -11.43 3.20
CA GLY A 40 2.18 -11.50 1.97
C GLY A 40 2.05 -10.30 1.05
N ALA A 41 2.76 -10.39 -0.07
CA ALA A 41 2.86 -9.30 -1.03
C ALA A 41 1.52 -8.93 -1.70
N GLU A 42 0.66 -9.90 -1.93
CA GLU A 42 -0.65 -9.64 -2.54
C GLU A 42 -1.54 -8.78 -1.64
N GLU A 43 -1.56 -9.08 -0.35
CA GLU A 43 -2.31 -8.32 0.65
C GLU A 43 -1.73 -6.90 0.79
N ALA A 44 -0.40 -6.78 0.78
CA ALA A 44 0.28 -5.48 0.76
C ALA A 44 -0.08 -4.66 -0.48
N ALA A 45 -0.11 -5.29 -1.66
CA ALA A 45 -0.48 -4.62 -2.91
C ALA A 45 -1.91 -4.08 -2.86
N LYS A 46 -2.86 -4.83 -2.32
CA LYS A 46 -4.23 -4.37 -2.12
C LYS A 46 -4.29 -3.17 -1.18
N HIS A 47 -3.54 -3.20 -0.10
CA HIS A 47 -3.45 -2.09 0.86
C HIS A 47 -2.87 -0.83 0.20
N PHE A 48 -1.78 -0.95 -0.57
CA PHE A 48 -1.22 0.17 -1.32
C PHE A 48 -2.19 0.74 -2.35
N ASN A 49 -2.90 -0.12 -3.09
CA ASN A 49 -3.90 0.34 -4.04
C ASN A 49 -4.98 1.20 -3.38
N MET A 50 -5.37 0.88 -2.16
CA MET A 50 -6.31 1.68 -1.40
C MET A 50 -5.72 3.00 -0.91
N LEU A 51 -4.46 3.00 -0.47
CA LEU A 51 -3.77 4.22 -0.10
C LEU A 51 -3.68 5.20 -1.27
N PHE A 52 -3.45 4.68 -2.48
CA PHE A 52 -3.26 5.49 -3.69
C PHE A 52 -4.58 5.86 -4.39
N ALA A 53 -5.69 5.25 -4.01
CA ALA A 53 -6.98 5.40 -4.71
C ALA A 53 -7.57 6.82 -4.67
N LYS A 54 -7.15 7.67 -3.73
CA LYS A 54 -7.63 9.05 -3.64
C LYS A 54 -7.19 9.90 -4.82
N ASP A 55 -6.04 9.61 -5.39
CA ASP A 55 -5.53 10.28 -6.58
C ASP A 55 -4.77 9.26 -7.46
N PRO A 56 -5.51 8.44 -8.23
CA PRO A 56 -4.90 7.38 -9.03
C PRO A 56 -4.19 7.91 -10.29
N SER A 57 -4.34 9.19 -10.61
CA SER A 57 -3.71 9.83 -11.76
C SER A 57 -2.23 10.18 -11.56
N ARG A 58 -1.76 10.16 -10.30
CA ARG A 58 -0.39 10.50 -9.93
C ARG A 58 0.37 9.26 -9.47
N GLU A 59 1.68 9.27 -9.65
CA GLU A 59 2.54 8.29 -9.00
C GLU A 59 2.59 8.58 -7.50
N HIS A 60 2.49 7.51 -6.71
CA HIS A 60 2.63 7.55 -5.26
C HIS A 60 3.66 6.52 -4.83
N PHE A 61 4.47 6.87 -3.88
CA PHE A 61 5.40 5.96 -3.21
C PHE A 61 4.94 5.79 -1.77
N GLY A 62 4.54 4.58 -1.43
CA GLY A 62 4.02 4.25 -0.11
C GLY A 62 4.94 3.34 0.67
N ILE A 63 4.75 3.34 1.98
CA ILE A 63 5.48 2.50 2.91
C ILE A 63 4.53 1.90 3.96
N ILE A 64 4.78 0.65 4.31
CA ILE A 64 4.16 -0.04 5.43
C ILE A 64 5.27 -0.38 6.42
N TYR A 65 5.12 0.03 7.67
CA TYR A 65 6.01 -0.33 8.77
C TYR A 65 5.46 -1.55 9.49
N LEU A 66 6.31 -2.56 9.69
CA LEU A 66 5.96 -3.82 10.34
C LEU A 66 6.82 -4.05 11.57
N ASN A 67 6.24 -4.67 12.59
CA ASN A 67 7.02 -5.20 13.70
C ASN A 67 7.68 -6.54 13.31
N VAL A 68 8.46 -7.10 14.21
CA VAL A 68 9.17 -8.37 13.97
C VAL A 68 8.25 -9.57 13.76
N LYS A 69 6.97 -9.45 14.07
CA LYS A 69 5.95 -10.48 13.87
C LYS A 69 5.15 -10.27 12.59
N ASN A 70 5.53 -9.28 11.77
CA ASN A 70 4.81 -8.85 10.57
C ASN A 70 3.41 -8.27 10.84
N ASP A 71 3.18 -7.74 12.03
CA ASP A 71 1.99 -6.94 12.28
C ASP A 71 2.22 -5.50 11.82
N ILE A 72 1.21 -4.89 11.26
CA ILE A 72 1.28 -3.51 10.77
C ILE A 72 1.36 -2.55 11.95
N ILE A 73 2.38 -1.70 11.95
CA ILE A 73 2.49 -0.58 12.88
C ILE A 73 1.76 0.63 12.30
N SER A 74 2.11 1.01 11.08
CA SER A 74 1.50 2.12 10.35
C SER A 74 1.81 2.01 8.86
N SER A 75 1.14 2.83 8.07
CA SER A 75 1.43 3.00 6.65
C SER A 75 1.20 4.44 6.23
N GLU A 76 1.92 4.90 5.23
CA GLU A 76 1.82 6.27 4.72
C GLU A 76 2.25 6.39 3.26
N ILE A 77 1.86 7.47 2.62
CA ILE A 77 2.41 7.90 1.34
C ILE A 77 3.58 8.83 1.65
N LEU A 78 4.79 8.44 1.22
CA LEU A 78 6.00 9.22 1.42
C LEU A 78 6.18 10.31 0.37
N PHE A 79 5.75 10.04 -0.86
CA PHE A 79 5.96 10.93 -1.99
C PHE A 79 4.84 10.74 -3.03
N SER A 80 4.44 11.85 -3.63
CA SER A 80 3.49 11.86 -4.75
C SER A 80 4.01 12.77 -5.86
N GLY A 81 3.96 12.29 -7.09
CA GLY A 81 4.47 12.96 -8.27
C GLY A 81 5.40 12.06 -9.06
N THR A 82 6.16 12.59 -10.00
CA THR A 82 7.12 11.81 -10.78
C THR A 82 8.21 11.25 -9.87
N LEU A 83 8.29 9.92 -9.77
CA LEU A 83 9.28 9.25 -8.94
C LEU A 83 10.66 9.31 -9.60
N THR A 84 11.60 9.95 -8.92
CA THR A 84 13.01 10.03 -9.31
C THR A 84 13.89 9.59 -8.14
N THR A 85 15.16 9.26 -8.42
CA THR A 85 16.12 8.89 -7.38
C THR A 85 16.38 10.04 -6.39
N ALA A 86 16.10 11.28 -6.76
CA ALA A 86 16.22 12.45 -5.90
C ALA A 86 15.00 12.70 -5.00
N ALA A 87 13.88 12.04 -5.28
CA ALA A 87 12.61 12.25 -4.56
C ALA A 87 12.51 11.44 -3.26
N VAL A 88 13.28 10.39 -3.12
CA VAL A 88 13.22 9.47 -1.97
C VAL A 88 14.59 9.45 -1.28
N TYR A 89 14.59 9.79 0.00
CA TYR A 89 15.79 9.81 0.82
C TYR A 89 15.81 8.62 1.77
N PRO A 90 16.68 7.62 1.55
CA PRO A 90 16.78 6.47 2.45
C PRO A 90 16.96 6.82 3.92
N ARG A 91 17.72 7.88 4.23
CA ARG A 91 17.92 8.36 5.61
C ARG A 91 16.61 8.72 6.32
N GLU A 92 15.64 9.30 5.60
CA GLU A 92 14.34 9.65 6.16
C GLU A 92 13.48 8.41 6.42
N ILE A 93 13.57 7.43 5.54
CA ILE A 93 12.90 6.12 5.71
C ILE A 93 13.46 5.43 6.95
N ILE A 94 14.77 5.38 7.09
CA ILE A 94 15.45 4.77 8.25
C ILE A 94 15.07 5.50 9.54
N ARG A 95 15.09 6.84 9.53
CA ARG A 95 14.70 7.62 10.69
C ARG A 95 13.28 7.27 11.14
N LYS A 96 12.34 7.26 10.22
CA LYS A 96 10.94 6.92 10.50
C LYS A 96 10.79 5.47 10.96
N ALA A 97 11.46 4.53 10.33
CA ALA A 97 11.44 3.13 10.72
C ALA A 97 11.91 2.94 12.18
N ILE A 98 12.96 3.64 12.58
CA ILE A 98 13.47 3.62 13.95
C ILE A 98 12.46 4.25 14.92
N GLU A 99 11.90 5.41 14.57
CA GLU A 99 10.88 6.08 15.39
C GLU A 99 9.63 5.21 15.60
N GLU A 100 9.21 4.47 14.57
CA GLU A 100 8.09 3.53 14.64
C GLU A 100 8.45 2.20 15.33
N SER A 101 9.71 1.99 15.67
CA SER A 101 10.20 0.70 16.18
C SER A 101 9.93 -0.47 15.22
N ALA A 102 10.04 -0.20 13.93
CA ALA A 102 9.79 -1.20 12.91
C ALA A 102 10.92 -2.23 12.84
N GLY A 103 10.56 -3.50 12.68
CA GLY A 103 11.51 -4.58 12.38
C GLY A 103 11.63 -4.87 10.89
N ALA A 104 10.67 -4.39 10.10
CA ALA A 104 10.68 -4.51 8.65
C ALA A 104 9.85 -3.40 8.01
N ILE A 105 10.11 -3.13 6.73
CA ILE A 105 9.29 -2.24 5.92
C ILE A 105 8.93 -2.90 4.60
N LEU A 106 7.78 -2.54 4.08
CA LEU A 106 7.40 -2.80 2.69
C LEU A 106 7.21 -1.47 1.99
N VAL A 107 7.69 -1.40 0.76
CA VAL A 107 7.50 -0.23 -0.08
C VAL A 107 6.75 -0.61 -1.35
N GLY A 108 5.96 0.30 -1.84
CA GLY A 108 5.18 0.10 -3.06
C GLY A 108 4.94 1.42 -3.78
N HIS A 109 4.72 1.33 -5.07
CA HIS A 109 4.35 2.47 -5.88
C HIS A 109 3.36 2.02 -6.97
N ASN A 110 2.62 2.98 -7.50
CA ASN A 110 1.71 2.75 -8.60
C ASN A 110 2.28 3.33 -9.90
N HIS A 111 1.84 2.77 -11.02
CA HIS A 111 2.09 3.29 -12.35
C HIS A 111 0.76 3.71 -12.97
N PRO A 112 0.40 5.01 -12.98
CA PRO A 112 -0.87 5.48 -13.55
C PRO A 112 -1.07 5.10 -15.02
N SER A 113 0.03 4.91 -15.76
CA SER A 113 0.01 4.43 -17.16
C SER A 113 -0.47 2.97 -17.30
N GLY A 114 -0.55 2.21 -16.21
CA GLY A 114 -0.84 0.78 -16.23
C GLY A 114 0.34 -0.11 -16.63
N ASN A 115 1.49 0.46 -16.96
CA ASN A 115 2.71 -0.31 -17.24
C ASN A 115 3.28 -0.90 -15.94
N ARG A 116 3.35 -2.23 -15.86
CA ARG A 116 3.84 -2.94 -14.66
C ARG A 116 5.35 -3.11 -14.61
N GLN A 117 6.06 -2.75 -15.68
CA GLN A 117 7.51 -2.85 -15.71
C GLN A 117 8.13 -1.77 -14.81
N PRO A 118 9.04 -2.13 -13.90
CA PRO A 118 9.73 -1.15 -13.09
C PRO A 118 10.68 -0.31 -13.97
N SER A 119 10.73 0.99 -13.69
CA SER A 119 11.70 1.88 -14.33
C SER A 119 13.10 1.67 -13.73
N GLN A 120 14.14 2.21 -14.39
CA GLN A 120 15.49 2.21 -13.82
C GLN A 120 15.55 2.96 -12.48
N ASP A 121 14.81 4.06 -12.37
CA ASP A 121 14.69 4.80 -11.10
C ASP A 121 14.04 3.96 -10.02
N ASP A 122 12.97 3.21 -10.32
CA ASP A 122 12.33 2.29 -9.39
C ASP A 122 13.32 1.26 -8.83
N LEU A 123 14.10 0.63 -9.72
CA LEU A 123 15.11 -0.36 -9.34
C LEU A 123 16.23 0.26 -8.49
N SER A 124 16.69 1.45 -8.88
CA SER A 124 17.74 2.17 -8.17
C SER A 124 17.32 2.59 -6.77
N ILE A 125 16.12 3.13 -6.62
CA ILE A 125 15.54 3.53 -5.33
C ILE A 125 15.38 2.31 -4.43
N THR A 126 14.80 1.23 -4.95
CA THR A 126 14.61 -0.01 -4.20
C THR A 126 15.93 -0.57 -3.68
N LYS A 127 16.96 -0.58 -4.51
CA LYS A 127 18.29 -1.03 -4.12
C LYS A 127 18.90 -0.16 -3.01
N LYS A 128 18.78 1.16 -3.13
CA LYS A 128 19.29 2.10 -2.11
C LYS A 128 18.60 1.91 -0.76
N ILE A 129 17.29 1.77 -0.77
CA ILE A 129 16.50 1.54 0.45
C ILE A 129 16.90 0.21 1.09
N LYS A 130 16.98 -0.85 0.30
CA LYS A 130 17.38 -2.18 0.79
C LYS A 130 18.74 -2.13 1.45
N THR A 131 19.74 -1.54 0.78
CA THR A 131 21.10 -1.41 1.32
C THR A 131 21.12 -0.63 2.64
N ALA A 132 20.37 0.48 2.71
CA ALA A 132 20.28 1.28 3.92
C ALA A 132 19.64 0.50 5.08
N CYS A 133 18.56 -0.24 4.82
CA CYS A 133 17.90 -1.07 5.83
C CYS A 133 18.82 -2.18 6.35
N GLU A 134 19.54 -2.85 5.46
CA GLU A 134 20.49 -3.92 5.83
C GLU A 134 21.65 -3.41 6.70
N THR A 135 21.98 -2.14 6.62
CA THR A 135 23.04 -1.52 7.43
C THR A 135 22.64 -1.33 8.90
N VAL A 136 21.36 -1.19 9.17
CA VAL A 136 20.84 -0.91 10.53
C VAL A 136 20.09 -2.08 11.17
N ASP A 137 20.19 -3.29 10.59
CA ASP A 137 19.42 -4.49 10.93
C ASP A 137 17.92 -4.31 10.64
#